data_ba01ec15d519c03b39e770b5622383a9
#
_entry.id   ba01ec15d519c03b39e770b5622383a9
#
_cell.length_a   1.000
_cell.length_b   1.000
_cell.length_c   1.000
_cell.angle_alpha   90.00
_cell.angle_beta   90.00
_cell.angle_gamma   90.00
#
_symmetry.space_group_name_H-M   'P 1'
#
loop_
_entity.id
_entity.type
_entity.pdbx_description
1 polymer ?
#
loop_
_entity_poly.entity_id
_entity_poly.type
_entity_poly.pdbx_seq_one_letter_code
_entity_poly.pdbx_strand_id
1 'polypeptide(L)'
;MEYNFVEVYDNVVDKQTCENIIKHFEEVKNAGLSIDRQSKEGVAKLTKDTDMYDLTETPDLLPSNSITSANDKIIFQTFKEAFWNCYNQYITKYDLTQTTTHTLDGYVKIQKTVPGQGYHVWHWEQDSVHHGHRLLLVMLYLNDVEEGGETEFLYQGIRVKPKQGSIMICPGSFTHTHRGNPTLTGEKYVMNTWAVYIN
;
A
#
# COMPACT_ATOMS: atom_id res chain seq x y z
N MET A 1 16.76 -18.61 14.95
CA MET A 1 16.45 -17.32 14.30
C MET A 1 14.97 -17.06 14.52
N GLU A 2 14.63 -15.94 15.10
CA GLU A 2 13.22 -15.56 15.29
C GLU A 2 12.78 -14.82 14.02
N TYR A 3 11.89 -15.42 13.23
CA TYR A 3 11.35 -14.80 12.04
C TYR A 3 10.17 -13.91 12.44
N ASN A 4 10.23 -12.61 12.12
CA ASN A 4 9.11 -11.71 12.31
C ASN A 4 8.24 -11.53 11.05
N PHE A 5 8.66 -12.08 9.92
CA PHE A 5 7.97 -12.06 8.62
C PHE A 5 7.65 -10.67 8.06
N VAL A 6 8.22 -9.62 8.62
CA VAL A 6 8.11 -8.26 8.09
C VAL A 6 9.42 -7.92 7.40
N GLU A 7 9.37 -7.73 6.09
CA GLU A 7 10.56 -7.42 5.28
C GLU A 7 10.43 -6.03 4.67
N VAL A 8 11.55 -5.33 4.62
CA VAL A 8 11.66 -4.03 3.96
C VAL A 8 12.79 -4.10 2.92
N TYR A 9 12.44 -3.79 1.69
CA TYR A 9 13.37 -3.74 0.56
C TYR A 9 13.60 -2.30 0.17
N ASP A 10 14.82 -1.81 0.37
CA ASP A 10 15.19 -0.43 0.09
C ASP A 10 15.55 -0.18 -1.37
N ASN A 11 15.34 1.06 -1.84
CA ASN A 11 15.73 1.53 -3.18
C ASN A 11 15.16 0.67 -4.33
N VAL A 12 13.93 0.18 -4.16
CA VAL A 12 13.23 -0.64 -5.17
C VAL A 12 12.69 0.21 -6.31
N VAL A 13 12.18 1.40 -5.96
CA VAL A 13 11.68 2.40 -6.90
C VAL A 13 12.51 3.66 -6.74
N ASP A 14 12.99 4.21 -7.84
CA ASP A 14 13.82 5.42 -7.80
C ASP A 14 13.02 6.66 -7.38
N LYS A 15 13.75 7.66 -6.90
CA LYS A 15 13.18 8.92 -6.38
C LYS A 15 12.29 9.62 -7.41
N GLN A 16 12.74 9.74 -8.66
CA GLN A 16 11.99 10.45 -9.69
C GLN A 16 10.66 9.77 -10.01
N THR A 17 10.65 8.45 -10.04
CA THR A 17 9.44 7.65 -10.23
C THR A 17 8.47 7.86 -9.07
N CYS A 18 8.94 7.84 -7.82
CA CYS A 18 8.11 8.14 -6.64
C CYS A 18 7.49 9.54 -6.71
N GLU A 19 8.28 10.55 -7.06
CA GLU A 19 7.81 11.95 -7.22
C GLU A 19 6.78 12.08 -8.35
N ASN A 20 6.96 11.37 -9.46
CA ASN A 20 5.99 11.35 -10.55
C ASN A 20 4.64 10.72 -10.12
N ILE A 21 4.67 9.67 -9.31
CA ILE A 21 3.46 9.05 -8.76
C ILE A 21 2.74 10.02 -7.81
N ILE A 22 3.48 10.69 -6.93
CA ILE A 22 2.91 11.72 -6.04
C ILE A 22 2.26 12.84 -6.85
N LYS A 23 2.96 13.35 -7.85
CA LYS A 23 2.43 14.40 -8.74
C LYS A 23 1.13 13.96 -9.41
N HIS A 24 1.08 12.75 -9.94
CA HIS A 24 -0.13 12.18 -10.53
C HIS A 24 -1.28 12.12 -9.52
N PHE A 25 -1.03 11.66 -8.29
CA PHE A 25 -2.05 11.65 -7.24
C PHE A 25 -2.61 13.06 -6.96
N GLU A 26 -1.74 14.08 -6.89
CA GLU A 26 -2.18 15.47 -6.66
C GLU A 26 -3.01 16.02 -7.86
N GLU A 27 -2.65 15.66 -9.08
CA GLU A 27 -3.43 16.01 -10.28
C GLU A 27 -4.82 15.37 -10.24
N VAL A 28 -4.92 14.09 -9.88
CA VAL A 28 -6.17 13.35 -9.69
C VAL A 28 -7.02 13.97 -8.56
N LYS A 29 -6.38 14.33 -7.45
CA LYS A 29 -7.04 14.98 -6.32
C LYS A 29 -7.60 16.35 -6.72
N ASN A 30 -6.82 17.17 -7.40
CA ASN A 30 -7.25 18.49 -7.87
C ASN A 30 -8.39 18.41 -8.90
N ALA A 31 -8.46 17.32 -9.66
CA ALA A 31 -9.59 17.03 -10.57
C ALA A 31 -10.85 16.49 -9.84
N GLY A 32 -10.81 16.32 -8.50
CA GLY A 32 -11.92 15.81 -7.71
C GLY A 32 -12.19 14.30 -7.89
N LEU A 33 -11.20 13.54 -8.38
CA LEU A 33 -11.31 12.11 -8.64
C LEU A 33 -10.79 11.25 -7.47
N SER A 34 -10.10 11.84 -6.49
CA SER A 34 -9.71 11.14 -5.27
C SER A 34 -10.91 10.96 -4.33
N ILE A 35 -10.82 9.94 -3.49
CA ILE A 35 -11.83 9.61 -2.50
C ILE A 35 -11.34 10.08 -1.13
N ASP A 36 -12.06 11.02 -0.52
CA ASP A 36 -12.02 11.21 0.92
C ASP A 36 -12.82 10.07 1.57
N ARG A 37 -12.14 9.18 2.28
CA ARG A 37 -12.77 7.99 2.89
C ARG A 37 -13.88 8.33 3.88
N GLN A 38 -13.85 9.50 4.50
CA GLN A 38 -14.88 9.93 5.43
C GLN A 38 -16.20 10.21 4.71
N SER A 39 -16.13 10.82 3.53
CA SER A 39 -17.32 11.27 2.81
C SER A 39 -17.99 10.19 1.97
N LYS A 40 -17.22 9.22 1.46
CA LYS A 40 -17.73 8.22 0.51
C LYS A 40 -17.88 6.80 1.09
N GLU A 41 -17.00 6.37 1.98
CA GLU A 41 -17.04 5.01 2.54
C GLU A 41 -17.68 4.95 3.94
N GLY A 42 -18.05 6.08 4.53
CA GLY A 42 -18.64 6.12 5.88
C GLY A 42 -17.69 5.64 6.99
N VAL A 43 -16.40 5.53 6.69
CA VAL A 43 -15.40 5.15 7.69
C VAL A 43 -15.22 6.26 8.69
N ALA A 44 -15.39 5.96 9.98
CA ALA A 44 -15.23 6.96 11.01
C ALA A 44 -13.82 7.56 11.00
N LYS A 45 -13.72 8.89 11.15
CA LYS A 45 -12.45 9.63 11.22
C LYS A 45 -11.47 9.04 12.26
N LEU A 46 -11.99 8.57 13.38
CA LEU A 46 -11.23 7.91 14.44
C LEU A 46 -10.66 6.55 14.04
N THR A 47 -11.16 5.96 12.96
CA THR A 47 -10.67 4.69 12.42
C THR A 47 -9.58 4.92 11.39
N LYS A 48 -9.89 5.70 10.36
CA LYS A 48 -8.96 6.02 9.27
C LYS A 48 -9.38 7.32 8.59
N ASP A 49 -8.43 8.21 8.42
CA ASP A 49 -8.62 9.50 7.75
C ASP A 49 -7.51 9.72 6.71
N THR A 50 -7.71 9.24 5.51
CA THR A 50 -6.77 9.34 4.40
C THR A 50 -7.49 9.73 3.13
N ASP A 51 -6.88 10.55 2.28
CA ASP A 51 -7.28 10.66 0.89
C ASP A 51 -6.77 9.47 0.10
N MET A 52 -7.57 8.97 -0.83
CA MET A 52 -7.25 7.74 -1.57
C MET A 52 -7.60 7.87 -3.05
N TYR A 53 -6.81 7.24 -3.88
CA TYR A 53 -7.09 7.01 -5.29
C TYR A 53 -6.85 5.54 -5.63
N ASP A 54 -7.82 4.93 -6.31
CA ASP A 54 -7.77 3.53 -6.70
C ASP A 54 -7.30 3.37 -8.14
N LEU A 55 -6.18 2.66 -8.30
CA LEU A 55 -5.71 2.17 -9.59
C LEU A 55 -6.25 0.76 -9.82
N THR A 56 -6.76 0.47 -11.00
CA THR A 56 -7.17 -0.87 -11.40
C THR A 56 -6.36 -1.35 -12.60
N GLU A 57 -6.17 -2.66 -12.72
CA GLU A 57 -5.48 -3.27 -13.86
C GLU A 57 -6.25 -3.06 -15.19
N THR A 58 -7.57 -2.84 -15.10
CA THR A 58 -8.47 -2.64 -16.25
C THR A 58 -9.09 -1.24 -16.23
N PRO A 59 -8.32 -0.18 -16.57
CA PRO A 59 -8.87 1.17 -16.64
C PRO A 59 -9.90 1.39 -17.75
N ASP A 60 -10.17 0.39 -18.57
CA ASP A 60 -11.16 0.44 -19.66
C ASP A 60 -12.62 0.54 -19.17
N LEU A 61 -12.84 0.38 -17.86
CA LEU A 61 -14.13 0.67 -17.20
C LEU A 61 -14.30 2.16 -16.85
N LEU A 62 -13.24 2.96 -16.95
CA LEU A 62 -13.31 4.42 -16.82
C LEU A 62 -13.57 5.03 -18.22
N PRO A 63 -14.29 6.18 -18.31
CA PRO A 63 -14.50 6.85 -19.60
C PRO A 63 -13.16 7.06 -20.31
N SER A 64 -13.02 6.55 -21.52
CA SER A 64 -11.79 6.39 -22.30
C SER A 64 -11.05 7.68 -22.69
N ASN A 65 -11.45 8.84 -22.18
CA ASN A 65 -10.94 10.15 -22.55
C ASN A 65 -10.14 10.87 -21.45
N SER A 66 -9.75 10.19 -20.35
CA SER A 66 -8.98 10.85 -19.30
C SER A 66 -7.48 10.63 -19.50
N ILE A 67 -6.72 11.69 -19.44
CA ILE A 67 -5.24 11.71 -19.32
C ILE A 67 -4.78 10.81 -18.14
N THR A 68 -5.65 10.61 -17.15
CA THR A 68 -5.45 9.72 -16.01
C THR A 68 -5.22 8.27 -16.44
N SER A 69 -5.96 7.72 -17.39
CA SER A 69 -5.90 6.29 -17.71
C SER A 69 -4.55 5.81 -18.27
N ALA A 70 -3.83 6.63 -19.03
CA ALA A 70 -2.51 6.28 -19.55
C ALA A 70 -1.45 6.29 -18.44
N ASN A 71 -1.46 7.30 -17.57
CA ASN A 71 -0.57 7.39 -16.44
C ASN A 71 -0.86 6.28 -15.42
N ASP A 72 -2.13 5.95 -15.18
CA ASP A 72 -2.54 4.86 -14.29
C ASP A 72 -1.94 3.52 -14.73
N LYS A 73 -1.99 3.21 -16.04
CA LYS A 73 -1.38 1.99 -16.60
C LYS A 73 0.12 1.94 -16.37
N ILE A 74 0.82 3.06 -16.60
CA ILE A 74 2.27 3.15 -16.40
C ILE A 74 2.61 2.97 -14.91
N ILE A 75 1.90 3.65 -14.02
CA ILE A 75 2.11 3.57 -12.57
C ILE A 75 1.83 2.16 -12.05
N PHE A 76 0.71 1.55 -12.49
CA PHE A 76 0.35 0.19 -12.12
C PHE A 76 1.43 -0.81 -12.56
N GLN A 77 1.89 -0.72 -13.81
CA GLN A 77 2.93 -1.60 -14.35
C GLN A 77 4.26 -1.43 -13.61
N THR A 78 4.67 -0.18 -13.34
CA THR A 78 5.89 0.12 -12.57
C THR A 78 5.82 -0.49 -11.17
N PHE A 79 4.68 -0.35 -10.49
CA PHE A 79 4.48 -0.94 -9.17
C PHE A 79 4.48 -2.47 -9.24
N LYS A 80 3.84 -3.07 -10.24
CA LYS A 80 3.79 -4.52 -10.46
C LYS A 80 5.19 -5.12 -10.66
N GLU A 81 6.05 -4.47 -11.44
CA GLU A 81 7.44 -4.90 -11.64
C GLU A 81 8.25 -4.81 -10.34
N ALA A 82 8.15 -3.71 -9.62
CA ALA A 82 8.78 -3.52 -8.32
C ALA A 82 8.31 -4.57 -7.30
N PHE A 83 6.99 -4.84 -7.27
CA PHE A 83 6.40 -5.88 -6.44
C PHE A 83 7.02 -7.24 -6.70
N TRP A 84 7.03 -7.71 -7.97
CA TRP A 84 7.51 -9.06 -8.30
C TRP A 84 8.97 -9.28 -7.92
N ASN A 85 9.82 -8.25 -8.02
CA ASN A 85 11.21 -8.32 -7.60
C ASN A 85 11.35 -8.57 -6.09
N CYS A 86 10.56 -7.89 -5.27
CA CYS A 86 10.56 -8.06 -3.80
C CYS A 86 9.84 -9.35 -3.39
N TYR A 87 8.71 -9.67 -4.02
CA TYR A 87 7.91 -10.83 -3.74
C TYR A 87 8.70 -12.14 -3.96
N ASN A 88 9.44 -12.26 -5.07
CA ASN A 88 10.26 -13.43 -5.32
C ASN A 88 11.33 -13.64 -4.24
N GLN A 89 11.93 -12.57 -3.72
CA GLN A 89 12.88 -12.66 -2.61
C GLN A 89 12.17 -13.11 -1.32
N TYR A 90 10.98 -12.54 -1.05
CA TYR A 90 10.18 -12.87 0.13
C TYR A 90 9.76 -14.34 0.15
N ILE A 91 9.14 -14.84 -0.93
CA ILE A 91 8.66 -16.23 -1.00
C ILE A 91 9.80 -17.24 -0.96
N THR A 92 10.96 -16.90 -1.54
CA THR A 92 12.16 -17.73 -1.47
C THR A 92 12.71 -17.80 -0.04
N LYS A 93 12.77 -16.66 0.65
CA LYS A 93 13.26 -16.59 2.04
C LYS A 93 12.43 -17.43 3.01
N TYR A 94 11.11 -17.46 2.81
CA TYR A 94 10.16 -18.13 3.71
C TYR A 94 9.60 -19.44 3.16
N ASP A 95 10.15 -19.93 2.04
CA ASP A 95 9.75 -21.21 1.38
C ASP A 95 8.25 -21.31 1.10
N LEU A 96 7.65 -20.22 0.61
CA LEU A 96 6.21 -20.18 0.30
C LEU A 96 5.87 -20.72 -1.10
N THR A 97 6.86 -21.25 -1.83
CA THR A 97 6.70 -21.67 -3.23
C THR A 97 6.00 -23.01 -3.41
N GLN A 98 5.90 -23.81 -2.33
CA GLN A 98 5.58 -25.24 -2.45
C GLN A 98 4.09 -25.58 -2.49
N THR A 99 3.18 -24.68 -2.13
CA THR A 99 1.82 -25.09 -1.81
C THR A 99 0.70 -24.34 -2.52
N THR A 100 0.93 -23.17 -3.06
CA THR A 100 -0.17 -22.34 -3.62
C THR A 100 0.32 -21.39 -4.71
N THR A 101 -0.58 -21.09 -5.65
CA THR A 101 -0.35 -20.06 -6.66
C THR A 101 -0.84 -18.72 -6.12
N HIS A 102 -0.01 -17.70 -6.26
CA HIS A 102 -0.32 -16.35 -5.81
C HIS A 102 -0.25 -15.37 -6.99
N THR A 103 -1.02 -14.30 -6.91
CA THR A 103 -0.93 -13.18 -7.84
C THR A 103 -0.96 -11.87 -7.08
N LEU A 104 -0.59 -10.79 -7.76
CA LEU A 104 -0.88 -9.44 -7.28
C LEU A 104 -2.40 -9.20 -7.42
N ASP A 105 -3.03 -8.65 -6.39
CA ASP A 105 -4.40 -8.16 -6.50
C ASP A 105 -4.45 -7.08 -7.60
N GLY A 106 -5.44 -7.15 -8.48
CA GLY A 106 -5.68 -6.15 -9.53
C GLY A 106 -6.09 -4.77 -9.00
N TYR A 107 -6.07 -4.59 -7.69
CA TYR A 107 -6.51 -3.40 -6.98
C TYR A 107 -5.35 -2.78 -6.21
N VAL A 108 -4.88 -1.62 -6.63
CA VAL A 108 -3.79 -0.86 -6.01
C VAL A 108 -4.31 0.49 -5.53
N LYS A 109 -3.99 0.85 -4.30
CA LYS A 109 -4.38 2.15 -3.72
C LYS A 109 -3.18 3.06 -3.61
N ILE A 110 -3.34 4.32 -4.06
CA ILE A 110 -2.47 5.41 -3.65
C ILE A 110 -3.18 6.14 -2.51
N GLN A 111 -2.48 6.38 -1.40
CA GLN A 111 -3.04 7.04 -0.23
C GLN A 111 -2.15 8.20 0.21
N LYS A 112 -2.80 9.30 0.60
CA LYS A 112 -2.17 10.47 1.21
C LYS A 112 -2.68 10.65 2.62
N THR A 113 -1.77 10.92 3.57
CA THR A 113 -2.08 11.38 4.92
C THR A 113 -1.36 12.69 5.19
N VAL A 114 -2.03 13.62 5.83
CA VAL A 114 -1.45 14.90 6.31
C VAL A 114 -1.24 14.84 7.83
N PRO A 115 -0.54 15.80 8.44
CA PRO A 115 -0.30 15.79 9.89
C PRO A 115 -1.57 15.55 10.71
N GLY A 116 -1.48 14.60 11.63
CA GLY A 116 -2.60 14.13 12.47
C GLY A 116 -3.45 13.03 11.84
N GLN A 117 -3.34 12.79 10.54
CA GLN A 117 -4.05 11.71 9.85
C GLN A 117 -3.29 10.39 9.89
N GLY A 118 -4.01 9.27 9.80
CA GLY A 118 -3.44 7.93 9.81
C GLY A 118 -4.47 6.83 9.67
N TYR A 119 -4.06 5.60 9.93
CA TYR A 119 -4.95 4.47 10.17
C TYR A 119 -4.84 4.10 11.65
N HIS A 120 -5.72 4.67 12.45
CA HIS A 120 -5.53 4.77 13.91
C HIS A 120 -5.80 3.47 14.65
N VAL A 121 -6.64 2.58 14.10
CA VAL A 121 -7.02 1.33 14.75
C VAL A 121 -6.11 0.18 14.37
N TRP A 122 -5.88 -0.72 15.31
CA TRP A 122 -5.24 -1.98 15.06
C TRP A 122 -6.11 -2.84 14.15
N HIS A 123 -5.57 -3.33 13.04
CA HIS A 123 -6.27 -4.13 12.06
C HIS A 123 -5.33 -5.15 11.39
N TRP A 124 -5.93 -6.06 10.65
CA TRP A 124 -5.24 -7.01 9.77
C TRP A 124 -6.00 -7.12 8.46
N GLU A 125 -5.35 -7.64 7.42
CA GLU A 125 -5.90 -7.60 6.07
C GLU A 125 -6.94 -8.69 5.78
N GLN A 126 -6.86 -9.82 6.50
CA GLN A 126 -7.79 -10.95 6.40
C GLN A 126 -8.95 -10.83 7.41
N ASP A 127 -9.58 -9.68 7.50
CA ASP A 127 -10.56 -9.35 8.53
C ASP A 127 -11.97 -9.93 8.29
N SER A 128 -12.20 -10.50 7.11
CA SER A 128 -13.53 -11.00 6.69
C SER A 128 -13.41 -12.13 5.68
N VAL A 129 -14.53 -12.80 5.39
CA VAL A 129 -14.62 -13.82 4.32
C VAL A 129 -14.22 -13.22 2.96
N HIS A 130 -14.59 -11.98 2.70
CA HIS A 130 -14.26 -11.29 1.44
C HIS A 130 -12.77 -10.99 1.29
N HIS A 131 -12.04 -10.85 2.39
CA HIS A 131 -10.62 -10.54 2.42
C HIS A 131 -9.74 -11.75 2.80
N GLY A 132 -10.35 -12.93 3.03
CA GLY A 132 -9.64 -14.15 3.44
C GLY A 132 -8.57 -14.63 2.46
N HIS A 133 -8.63 -14.19 1.19
CA HIS A 133 -7.66 -14.53 0.14
C HIS A 133 -6.38 -13.67 0.15
N ARG A 134 -6.30 -12.60 0.98
CA ARG A 134 -5.14 -11.71 1.07
C ARG A 134 -4.03 -12.37 1.86
N LEU A 135 -3.02 -12.90 1.17
CA LEU A 135 -1.90 -13.58 1.80
C LEU A 135 -0.90 -12.61 2.43
N LEU A 136 -0.45 -11.63 1.65
CA LEU A 136 0.56 -10.65 2.07
C LEU A 136 0.06 -9.23 1.78
N LEU A 137 0.31 -8.32 2.72
CA LEU A 137 0.25 -6.89 2.47
C LEU A 137 1.55 -6.45 1.81
N VAL A 138 1.43 -5.62 0.78
CA VAL A 138 2.55 -5.00 0.07
C VAL A 138 2.36 -3.49 0.08
N MET A 139 3.34 -2.76 0.58
CA MET A 139 3.29 -1.31 0.70
C MET A 139 4.56 -0.66 0.18
N LEU A 140 4.44 0.20 -0.83
CA LEU A 140 5.50 1.07 -1.32
C LEU A 140 5.37 2.45 -0.67
N TYR A 141 6.44 2.92 -0.03
CA TYR A 141 6.53 4.28 0.50
C TYR A 141 7.06 5.23 -0.58
N LEU A 142 6.27 6.25 -0.92
CA LEU A 142 6.60 7.17 -2.02
C LEU A 142 7.45 8.36 -1.58
N ASN A 143 7.52 8.62 -0.28
CA ASN A 143 8.37 9.67 0.28
C ASN A 143 8.84 9.32 1.69
N ASP A 144 9.88 10.05 2.12
CA ASP A 144 10.32 10.02 3.51
C ASP A 144 9.36 10.83 4.38
N VAL A 145 9.22 10.41 5.66
CA VAL A 145 8.52 11.16 6.70
C VAL A 145 9.46 11.34 7.88
N GLU A 146 9.66 12.58 8.32
CA GLU A 146 10.62 12.85 9.42
C GLU A 146 10.11 12.32 10.74
N GLU A 147 8.88 12.67 11.13
CA GLU A 147 8.28 12.32 12.40
C GLU A 147 6.90 11.70 12.23
N GLY A 148 6.69 10.53 12.85
CA GLY A 148 5.45 9.77 12.74
C GLY A 148 5.34 9.02 11.41
N GLY A 149 4.10 8.62 11.08
CA GLY A 149 3.79 7.94 9.82
C GLY A 149 4.25 6.49 9.72
N GLU A 150 4.84 5.92 10.77
CA GLU A 150 5.31 4.54 10.74
C GLU A 150 4.16 3.55 10.56
N THR A 151 4.44 2.42 9.94
CA THR A 151 3.61 1.22 10.04
C THR A 151 4.04 0.45 11.28
N GLU A 152 3.17 0.39 12.29
CA GLU A 152 3.46 -0.21 13.60
C GLU A 152 2.80 -1.58 13.71
N PHE A 153 3.57 -2.59 14.12
CA PHE A 153 3.13 -3.97 14.31
C PHE A 153 3.01 -4.30 15.78
N LEU A 154 1.80 -4.71 16.19
CA LEU A 154 1.44 -4.92 17.61
C LEU A 154 2.26 -6.04 18.25
N TYR A 155 2.24 -7.23 17.65
CA TYR A 155 2.82 -8.42 18.25
C TYR A 155 4.33 -8.54 18.02
N GLN A 156 4.84 -7.99 16.92
CA GLN A 156 6.27 -7.94 16.63
C GLN A 156 6.99 -6.83 17.39
N GLY A 157 6.25 -5.83 17.90
CA GLY A 157 6.82 -4.69 18.62
C GLY A 157 7.74 -3.82 17.77
N ILE A 158 7.53 -3.78 16.45
CA ILE A 158 8.37 -3.02 15.50
C ILE A 158 7.58 -1.88 14.85
N ARG A 159 8.32 -0.87 14.42
CA ARG A 159 7.83 0.25 13.61
C ARG A 159 8.65 0.37 12.34
N VAL A 160 7.98 0.28 11.21
CA VAL A 160 8.61 0.50 9.90
C VAL A 160 8.45 1.95 9.52
N LYS A 161 9.57 2.68 9.47
CA LYS A 161 9.59 4.10 9.09
C LYS A 161 9.39 4.23 7.57
N PRO A 162 8.54 5.15 7.09
CA PRO A 162 8.46 5.47 5.68
C PRO A 162 9.82 5.91 5.13
N LYS A 163 10.25 5.23 4.07
CA LYS A 163 11.48 5.56 3.34
C LYS A 163 11.20 5.54 1.85
N GLN A 164 11.48 6.63 1.17
CA GLN A 164 11.19 6.79 -0.26
C GLN A 164 11.76 5.65 -1.09
N GLY A 165 10.90 5.06 -1.92
CA GLY A 165 11.26 3.97 -2.85
C GLY A 165 11.44 2.60 -2.18
N SER A 166 11.12 2.45 -0.88
CA SER A 166 11.16 1.15 -0.22
C SER A 166 9.81 0.43 -0.26
N ILE A 167 9.85 -0.89 -0.41
CA ILE A 167 8.69 -1.78 -0.32
C ILE A 167 8.74 -2.58 0.97
N MET A 168 7.66 -2.54 1.74
CA MET A 168 7.41 -3.42 2.89
C MET A 168 6.49 -4.56 2.47
N ILE A 169 6.80 -5.79 2.88
CA ILE A 169 5.96 -6.98 2.72
C ILE A 169 5.78 -7.66 4.08
N CYS A 170 4.55 -7.99 4.43
CA CYS A 170 4.22 -8.74 5.64
C CYS A 170 2.99 -9.62 5.44
N PRO A 171 2.78 -10.67 6.28
CA PRO A 171 1.57 -11.48 6.25
C PRO A 171 0.30 -10.65 6.49
N GLY A 172 -0.79 -10.99 5.77
CA GLY A 172 -2.09 -10.35 5.90
C GLY A 172 -2.93 -10.82 7.09
N SER A 173 -2.48 -11.86 7.83
CA SER A 173 -3.23 -12.50 8.91
C SER A 173 -3.20 -11.71 10.23
N PHE A 174 -4.09 -12.07 11.16
CA PHE A 174 -4.19 -11.45 12.50
C PHE A 174 -2.89 -11.48 13.31
N THR A 175 -1.98 -12.40 13.00
CA THR A 175 -0.64 -12.45 13.64
C THR A 175 0.21 -11.23 13.35
N HIS A 176 -0.11 -10.50 12.28
CA HIS A 176 0.55 -9.25 11.88
C HIS A 176 -0.40 -8.06 11.98
N THR A 177 -1.17 -8.02 13.08
CA THR A 177 -2.00 -6.86 13.41
C THR A 177 -1.13 -5.61 13.45
N HIS A 178 -1.53 -4.61 12.69
CA HIS A 178 -0.76 -3.38 12.51
C HIS A 178 -1.67 -2.15 12.43
N ARG A 179 -1.05 -0.97 12.47
CA ARG A 179 -1.71 0.31 12.23
C ARG A 179 -0.76 1.28 11.52
N GLY A 180 -1.32 2.31 10.89
CA GLY A 180 -0.55 3.44 10.37
C GLY A 180 -0.55 4.58 11.37
N ASN A 181 0.58 4.83 12.02
CA ASN A 181 0.73 5.94 12.95
C ASN A 181 0.48 7.28 12.23
N PRO A 182 -0.10 8.27 12.91
CA PRO A 182 -0.24 9.61 12.35
C PRO A 182 1.11 10.19 11.94
N THR A 183 1.13 10.92 10.83
CA THR A 183 2.25 11.81 10.53
C THR A 183 2.22 12.98 11.51
N LEU A 184 3.37 13.36 12.04
CA LEU A 184 3.50 14.53 12.92
C LEU A 184 4.00 15.73 12.13
N THR A 185 4.90 15.49 11.17
CA THR A 185 5.40 16.51 10.25
C THR A 185 5.31 16.02 8.81
N GLY A 186 4.96 16.93 7.89
CA GLY A 186 4.87 16.63 6.47
C GLY A 186 3.73 15.72 6.08
N GLU A 187 3.69 15.38 4.82
CA GLU A 187 2.68 14.50 4.24
C GLU A 187 3.29 13.12 3.98
N LYS A 188 2.49 12.07 4.05
CA LYS A 188 2.89 10.70 3.72
C LYS A 188 2.11 10.21 2.52
N TYR A 189 2.81 9.67 1.55
CA TYR A 189 2.24 9.00 0.39
C TYR A 189 2.68 7.56 0.34
N VAL A 190 1.73 6.65 0.14
CA VAL A 190 1.99 5.22 0.00
C VAL A 190 1.15 4.63 -1.13
N MET A 191 1.69 3.59 -1.77
CA MET A 191 0.89 2.67 -2.58
C MET A 191 0.78 1.35 -1.84
N ASN A 192 -0.41 0.76 -1.80
CA ASN A 192 -0.59 -0.55 -1.21
C ASN A 192 -1.52 -1.45 -2.02
N THR A 193 -1.22 -2.73 -1.95
CA THR A 193 -1.98 -3.83 -2.53
C THR A 193 -1.69 -5.11 -1.75
N TRP A 194 -2.17 -6.23 -2.26
CA TRP A 194 -1.99 -7.56 -1.65
C TRP A 194 -1.46 -8.58 -2.65
N ALA A 195 -0.64 -9.50 -2.16
CA ALA A 195 -0.51 -10.79 -2.81
C ALA A 195 -1.68 -11.66 -2.37
N VAL A 196 -2.39 -12.27 -3.32
CA VAL A 196 -3.63 -13.00 -3.07
C VAL A 196 -3.55 -14.42 -3.60
N TYR A 197 -4.29 -15.34 -2.98
CA TYR A 197 -4.46 -16.69 -3.51
C TYR A 197 -5.25 -16.66 -4.82
N ILE A 198 -4.84 -17.51 -5.77
CA ILE A 198 -5.59 -17.78 -7.00
C ILE A 198 -6.31 -19.11 -6.82
N ASN A 199 -7.60 -19.13 -7.14
CA ASN A 199 -8.41 -20.35 -7.18
C ASN A 199 -8.01 -21.25 -8.36
#